data_57f3ed8a41bfeb58760ead78f47fbf4a
#
_entry.id   57f3ed8a41bfeb58760ead78f47fbf4a
#
_cell.length_a   1.000
_cell.length_b   1.000
_cell.length_c   1.000
_cell.angle_alpha   90.00
_cell.angle_beta   90.00
_cell.angle_gamma   90.00
#
_symmetry.space_group_name_H-M   'P 1'
#
loop_
_entity.id
_entity.type
_entity.pdbx_description
1 polymer ?
#
loop_
_entity_poly.entity_id
_entity_poly.type
_entity_poly.pdbx_seq_one_letter_code
_entity_poly.pdbx_strand_id
1 'polypeptide(L)'
;MVRYIIILYLFTAFSVAADLDLKNLNDAIGEDNQIHAWIMFKDKGSDFVARKQNVILHPKTLERRKKLFPEPVTWYDVPVHQEYINGIILVGAEVHRKSKWLNAVSVFASLDQIKTIATMNFIKGIQPVAKLHRRKNKIINKMTYSRHQNSSLLDYGLAQTQIEMMNCNLAHDIGYFGQGVRILLIDTGFDLTHEAFDSLHVIDQWDFINNDNNTANETDSEENDGQHNHGTSVLSIMGAYVPGTLIGPAFGSEFLLAKTEIVAEEILQEEDNYVAALEWGEANGADVVNSSLGYLDWYSYCDMDGNTAITTIGVDIAASLGLTCVTSAGNWGNQDPPEDPCETLSYYISAPADADSVIAVGAVSSDSIITYFSSRGPSYDGRIKPEVSALGVGVAVANPAGGYSVFYSGTSASSPLVAGASAVLLSANPQWNNMELREALMMTASQADMPNNDYGHGLVNIWSALFYNSSGSIITTKYPQFFSLDKVYPNPFNPAVTISMSVTKLSLINITIFDINGRLITTICNEVLDVGNHQFIWNANVQPNGIYIIRSAAGQTALSQKITLIK
;
A
#
# COMPACT_ATOMS: atom_id res chain seq x y z
N MET A 1 37.13 33.53 60.76
CA MET A 1 36.07 34.38 60.21
C MET A 1 36.15 34.23 58.68
N VAL A 2 35.47 33.22 58.13
CA VAL A 2 35.50 32.88 56.72
C VAL A 2 34.22 33.46 56.08
N ARG A 3 34.37 34.38 55.15
CA ARG A 3 33.27 35.01 54.42
C ARG A 3 32.93 34.09 53.22
N TYR A 4 31.71 33.51 53.22
CA TYR A 4 31.12 32.88 52.07
C TYR A 4 30.58 33.95 51.09
N ILE A 5 31.16 33.99 49.90
CA ILE A 5 30.61 34.78 48.79
C ILE A 5 29.60 33.87 48.07
N ILE A 6 28.29 34.21 48.18
CA ILE A 6 27.23 33.59 47.39
C ILE A 6 27.24 34.26 46.00
N ILE A 7 27.69 33.54 44.98
CA ILE A 7 27.56 33.96 43.59
C ILE A 7 26.16 33.53 43.12
N LEU A 8 25.26 34.51 42.99
CA LEU A 8 23.96 34.34 42.35
C LEU A 8 24.16 34.22 40.83
N TYR A 9 24.09 32.99 40.26
CA TYR A 9 23.97 32.82 38.84
C TYR A 9 22.56 33.20 38.40
N LEU A 10 22.41 34.39 37.81
CA LEU A 10 21.27 34.75 36.98
C LEU A 10 21.31 33.90 35.72
N PHE A 11 20.56 32.81 35.69
CA PHE A 11 20.21 32.14 34.46
C PHE A 11 19.26 33.07 33.66
N THR A 12 19.80 33.86 32.77
CA THR A 12 19.03 34.42 31.69
C THR A 12 18.66 33.25 30.76
N ALA A 13 17.43 32.78 30.84
CA ALA A 13 16.87 31.86 29.87
C ALA A 13 16.82 32.61 28.53
N PHE A 14 17.82 32.43 27.69
CA PHE A 14 17.70 32.74 26.27
C PHE A 14 16.60 31.80 25.73
N SER A 15 15.42 32.33 25.45
CA SER A 15 14.45 31.65 24.61
C SER A 15 15.08 31.57 23.23
N VAL A 16 15.52 30.39 22.84
CA VAL A 16 15.87 30.13 21.44
C VAL A 16 14.56 30.29 20.68
N ALA A 17 14.45 31.34 19.87
CA ALA A 17 13.33 31.54 18.96
C ALA A 17 13.22 30.28 18.08
N ALA A 18 11.98 29.87 17.78
CA ALA A 18 11.73 28.77 16.85
C ALA A 18 12.44 29.05 15.52
N ASP A 19 12.97 28.01 14.90
CA ASP A 19 13.58 28.12 13.59
C ASP A 19 12.49 28.49 12.59
N LEU A 20 12.58 29.69 12.00
CA LEU A 20 11.60 30.27 11.10
C LEU A 20 12.23 30.31 9.71
N ASP A 21 11.76 29.47 8.80
CA ASP A 21 12.03 29.61 7.39
C ASP A 21 11.16 30.73 6.79
N LEU A 22 11.62 31.96 6.96
CA LEU A 22 10.90 33.16 6.49
C LEU A 22 10.74 33.20 4.96
N LYS A 23 11.60 32.51 4.19
CA LYS A 23 11.48 32.46 2.72
C LYS A 23 10.26 31.62 2.33
N ASN A 24 10.18 30.38 2.77
CA ASN A 24 9.07 29.50 2.45
C ASN A 24 7.75 30.02 3.01
N LEU A 25 7.76 30.65 4.19
CA LEU A 25 6.56 31.31 4.74
C LEU A 25 6.08 32.51 3.91
N ASN A 26 6.96 33.32 3.36
CA ASN A 26 6.58 34.41 2.46
C ASN A 26 6.02 33.90 1.13
N ASP A 27 6.60 32.83 0.59
CA ASP A 27 6.12 32.20 -0.65
C ASP A 27 4.77 31.47 -0.45
N ALA A 28 4.42 31.14 0.79
CA ALA A 28 3.17 30.50 1.19
C ALA A 28 2.02 31.48 1.49
N ILE A 29 2.22 32.80 1.34
CA ILE A 29 1.14 33.81 1.56
C ILE A 29 0.09 33.62 0.46
N GLY A 30 -1.17 33.35 0.88
CA GLY A 30 -2.30 33.23 -0.01
C GLY A 30 -2.83 34.59 -0.49
N GLU A 31 -3.80 34.57 -1.42
CA GLU A 31 -4.44 35.80 -1.96
C GLU A 31 -5.18 36.60 -0.88
N ASP A 32 -5.66 35.93 0.17
CA ASP A 32 -6.30 36.52 1.35
C ASP A 32 -5.31 37.11 2.37
N ASN A 33 -4.01 37.12 2.04
CA ASN A 33 -2.91 37.57 2.89
C ASN A 33 -2.73 36.71 4.16
N GLN A 34 -3.20 35.45 4.15
CA GLN A 34 -2.98 34.47 5.20
C GLN A 34 -1.95 33.41 4.77
N ILE A 35 -1.35 32.79 5.76
CA ILE A 35 -0.42 31.68 5.61
C ILE A 35 -1.10 30.47 6.25
N HIS A 36 -1.18 29.36 5.52
CA HIS A 36 -1.51 28.07 6.10
C HIS A 36 -0.23 27.40 6.57
N ALA A 37 -0.10 27.16 7.88
CA ALA A 37 1.15 26.64 8.45
C ALA A 37 0.94 25.70 9.63
N TRP A 38 1.84 24.72 9.74
CA TRP A 38 2.01 23.90 10.92
C TRP A 38 2.75 24.65 12.03
N ILE A 39 2.17 24.67 13.23
CA ILE A 39 2.75 25.18 14.46
C ILE A 39 3.10 23.98 15.34
N MET A 40 4.37 23.61 15.40
CA MET A 40 4.86 22.46 16.15
C MET A 40 5.20 22.82 17.60
N PHE A 41 4.80 21.98 18.56
CA PHE A 41 5.05 22.18 19.98
C PHE A 41 6.24 21.36 20.48
N LYS A 42 6.96 21.88 21.48
CA LYS A 42 8.13 21.22 22.07
C LYS A 42 7.79 19.95 22.84
N ASP A 43 6.65 19.95 23.52
CA ASP A 43 6.19 18.84 24.36
C ASP A 43 4.66 18.78 24.42
N LYS A 44 4.13 17.84 25.18
CA LYS A 44 2.68 17.66 25.37
C LYS A 44 2.16 18.20 26.71
N GLY A 45 2.90 19.12 27.33
CA GLY A 45 2.52 19.75 28.60
C GLY A 45 2.82 18.90 29.85
N SER A 46 2.76 19.54 31.01
CA SER A 46 3.15 18.94 32.29
C SER A 46 2.23 17.80 32.77
N ASP A 47 0.99 17.74 32.26
CA ASP A 47 -0.03 16.73 32.60
C ASP A 47 0.01 15.49 31.68
N PHE A 48 1.01 15.39 30.80
CA PHE A 48 1.17 14.31 29.83
C PHE A 48 0.99 12.90 30.42
N VAL A 49 1.63 12.61 31.57
CA VAL A 49 1.58 11.28 32.19
C VAL A 49 0.15 10.90 32.59
N ALA A 50 -0.57 11.83 33.20
CA ALA A 50 -1.96 11.62 33.60
C ALA A 50 -2.88 11.42 32.40
N ARG A 51 -2.70 12.20 31.33
CA ARG A 51 -3.48 12.05 30.10
C ARG A 51 -3.18 10.74 29.39
N LYS A 52 -1.93 10.27 29.36
CA LYS A 52 -1.55 8.99 28.77
C LYS A 52 -2.27 7.81 29.42
N GLN A 53 -2.46 7.84 30.75
CA GLN A 53 -3.16 6.79 31.50
C GLN A 53 -4.65 6.66 31.15
N ASN A 54 -5.26 7.73 30.61
CA ASN A 54 -6.67 7.77 30.25
C ASN A 54 -6.93 7.44 28.76
N VAL A 55 -5.90 7.12 27.98
CA VAL A 55 -6.06 6.76 26.57
C VAL A 55 -6.68 5.38 26.45
N ILE A 56 -7.73 5.29 25.64
CA ILE A 56 -8.38 4.02 25.28
C ILE A 56 -8.18 3.81 23.78
N LEU A 57 -7.55 2.70 23.42
CA LEU A 57 -7.33 2.30 22.03
C LEU A 57 -8.48 1.46 21.52
N HIS A 58 -8.80 1.59 20.23
CA HIS A 58 -9.73 0.70 19.55
C HIS A 58 -9.22 -0.77 19.65
N PRO A 59 -10.10 -1.79 19.81
CA PRO A 59 -9.67 -3.19 19.98
C PRO A 59 -8.72 -3.69 18.89
N LYS A 60 -8.98 -3.40 17.62
CA LYS A 60 -8.08 -3.78 16.51
C LYS A 60 -6.72 -3.08 16.60
N THR A 61 -6.71 -1.78 16.91
CA THR A 61 -5.46 -1.02 17.16
C THR A 61 -4.65 -1.64 18.28
N LEU A 62 -5.32 -1.99 19.38
CA LEU A 62 -4.67 -2.65 20.53
C LEU A 62 -4.08 -4.01 20.13
N GLU A 63 -4.80 -4.83 19.36
CA GLU A 63 -4.34 -6.13 18.87
C GLU A 63 -3.12 -5.96 17.95
N ARG A 64 -3.19 -5.05 16.96
CA ARG A 64 -2.09 -4.75 16.05
C ARG A 64 -0.84 -4.32 16.80
N ARG A 65 -0.97 -3.34 17.73
CA ARG A 65 0.17 -2.77 18.46
C ARG A 65 0.83 -3.73 19.45
N LYS A 66 0.07 -4.70 20.01
CA LYS A 66 0.61 -5.75 20.86
C LYS A 66 1.65 -6.63 20.16
N LYS A 67 1.66 -6.69 18.84
CA LYS A 67 2.69 -7.39 18.06
C LYS A 67 4.03 -6.66 18.09
N LEU A 68 4.04 -5.34 18.35
CA LEU A 68 5.21 -4.48 18.31
C LEU A 68 5.66 -4.02 19.70
N PHE A 69 4.72 -3.76 20.62
CA PHE A 69 4.98 -3.09 21.88
C PHE A 69 4.45 -3.86 23.07
N PRO A 70 5.26 -4.00 24.16
CA PRO A 70 4.75 -4.47 25.45
C PRO A 70 3.68 -3.53 26.03
N GLU A 71 3.84 -2.21 25.84
CA GLU A 71 2.89 -1.17 26.21
C GLU A 71 2.32 -0.52 24.95
N PRO A 72 1.10 -0.87 24.51
CA PRO A 72 0.52 -0.40 23.26
C PRO A 72 0.18 1.08 23.20
N VAL A 73 -0.05 1.73 24.35
CA VAL A 73 -0.28 3.18 24.43
C VAL A 73 1.04 3.92 24.39
N THR A 74 1.23 4.75 23.39
CA THR A 74 2.47 5.47 23.11
C THR A 74 2.36 6.97 23.39
N TRP A 75 3.42 7.72 23.12
CA TRP A 75 3.41 9.17 23.13
C TRP A 75 2.45 9.75 22.07
N TYR A 76 2.33 9.10 20.93
CA TYR A 76 1.50 9.53 19.80
C TYR A 76 -0.01 9.50 20.10
N ASP A 77 -0.44 8.81 21.13
CA ASP A 77 -1.87 8.69 21.47
C ASP A 77 -2.38 9.84 22.31
N VAL A 78 -1.46 10.57 22.97
CA VAL A 78 -1.86 11.68 23.84
C VAL A 78 -2.14 12.92 22.99
N PRO A 79 -3.32 13.55 23.12
CA PRO A 79 -3.65 14.76 22.36
C PRO A 79 -2.66 15.90 22.59
N VAL A 80 -2.66 16.89 21.73
CA VAL A 80 -1.95 18.16 21.91
C VAL A 80 -2.40 18.85 23.21
N HIS A 81 -1.49 19.55 23.89
CA HIS A 81 -1.82 20.25 25.13
C HIS A 81 -2.75 21.43 24.86
N GLN A 82 -3.91 21.44 25.54
CA GLN A 82 -4.98 22.41 25.21
C GLN A 82 -4.58 23.85 25.50
N GLU A 83 -3.74 24.11 26.52
CA GLU A 83 -3.27 25.48 26.83
C GLU A 83 -2.39 26.04 25.71
N TYR A 84 -1.61 25.19 25.00
CA TYR A 84 -0.84 25.64 23.84
C TYR A 84 -1.75 26.06 22.69
N ILE A 85 -2.78 25.27 22.42
CA ILE A 85 -3.80 25.60 21.42
C ILE A 85 -4.50 26.92 21.77
N ASN A 86 -4.89 27.10 23.04
CA ASN A 86 -5.51 28.33 23.51
C ASN A 86 -4.59 29.55 23.33
N GLY A 87 -3.27 29.36 23.56
CA GLY A 87 -2.26 30.39 23.31
C GLY A 87 -2.21 30.83 21.84
N ILE A 88 -2.31 29.89 20.90
CA ILE A 88 -2.35 30.18 19.45
C ILE A 88 -3.63 30.95 19.09
N ILE A 89 -4.80 30.51 19.58
CA ILE A 89 -6.09 31.15 19.33
C ILE A 89 -6.12 32.60 19.88
N LEU A 90 -5.47 32.85 21.02
CA LEU A 90 -5.41 34.19 21.63
C LEU A 90 -4.63 35.21 20.77
N VAL A 91 -3.72 34.77 19.91
CA VAL A 91 -3.04 35.63 18.93
C VAL A 91 -3.97 35.99 17.75
N GLY A 92 -5.10 35.29 17.64
CA GLY A 92 -6.07 35.50 16.55
C GLY A 92 -5.83 34.60 15.34
N ALA A 93 -4.99 33.58 15.45
CA ALA A 93 -4.81 32.56 14.41
C ALA A 93 -6.01 31.58 14.45
N GLU A 94 -6.48 31.19 13.28
CA GLU A 94 -7.55 30.21 13.11
C GLU A 94 -6.93 28.80 13.06
N VAL A 95 -7.30 27.94 14.03
CA VAL A 95 -6.83 26.55 14.07
C VAL A 95 -7.67 25.70 13.15
N HIS A 96 -7.04 25.12 12.12
CA HIS A 96 -7.68 24.24 11.15
C HIS A 96 -7.63 22.77 11.58
N ARG A 97 -6.44 22.21 11.81
CA ARG A 97 -6.25 20.81 12.24
C ARG A 97 -5.39 20.72 13.50
N LYS A 98 -5.57 19.60 14.22
CA LYS A 98 -4.76 19.24 15.39
C LYS A 98 -4.19 17.87 15.15
N SER A 99 -2.87 17.73 15.19
CA SER A 99 -2.19 16.46 15.05
C SER A 99 -1.56 16.04 16.38
N LYS A 100 -2.06 14.94 16.95
CA LYS A 100 -1.43 14.32 18.13
C LYS A 100 -0.10 13.67 17.76
N TRP A 101 0.07 13.20 16.53
CA TRP A 101 1.29 12.56 16.07
C TRP A 101 2.43 13.55 15.87
N LEU A 102 2.18 14.64 15.16
CA LEU A 102 3.16 15.72 14.96
C LEU A 102 3.35 16.58 16.21
N ASN A 103 2.45 16.47 17.19
CA ASN A 103 2.34 17.39 18.32
C ASN A 103 2.25 18.84 17.87
N ALA A 104 1.32 19.13 16.97
CA ALA A 104 1.19 20.37 16.26
C ALA A 104 -0.27 20.75 16.03
N VAL A 105 -0.47 21.99 15.59
CA VAL A 105 -1.73 22.43 14.97
C VAL A 105 -1.41 23.08 13.64
N SER A 106 -2.25 22.87 12.61
CA SER A 106 -2.24 23.72 11.42
C SER A 106 -3.15 24.92 11.63
N VAL A 107 -2.76 26.05 11.10
CA VAL A 107 -3.47 27.32 11.30
C VAL A 107 -3.50 28.17 10.03
N PHE A 108 -4.55 28.96 9.88
CA PHE A 108 -4.56 30.14 9.00
C PHE A 108 -4.21 31.36 9.83
N ALA A 109 -3.16 32.08 9.44
CA ALA A 109 -2.67 33.24 10.19
C ALA A 109 -1.93 34.22 9.29
N SER A 110 -1.98 35.51 9.65
CA SER A 110 -1.12 36.53 9.01
C SER A 110 0.36 36.35 9.39
N LEU A 111 1.27 36.88 8.58
CA LEU A 111 2.70 36.82 8.86
C LEU A 111 3.07 37.43 10.23
N ASP A 112 2.37 38.47 10.69
CA ASP A 112 2.62 39.11 11.99
C ASP A 112 2.14 38.23 13.15
N GLN A 113 1.03 37.52 12.98
CA GLN A 113 0.58 36.49 13.93
C GLN A 113 1.59 35.34 14.01
N ILE A 114 2.06 34.83 12.87
CA ILE A 114 3.09 33.78 12.83
C ILE A 114 4.37 34.22 13.57
N LYS A 115 4.86 35.45 13.33
CA LYS A 115 6.01 36.00 14.07
C LYS A 115 5.77 36.07 15.57
N THR A 116 4.56 36.45 15.99
CA THR A 116 4.18 36.51 17.39
C THR A 116 4.17 35.11 18.02
N ILE A 117 3.56 34.13 17.34
CA ILE A 117 3.52 32.73 17.75
C ILE A 117 4.94 32.18 17.92
N ALA A 118 5.85 32.46 17.00
CA ALA A 118 7.23 32.01 17.05
C ALA A 118 8.02 32.44 18.30
N THR A 119 7.58 33.51 18.97
CA THR A 119 8.21 33.98 20.22
C THR A 119 7.77 33.21 21.46
N MET A 120 6.74 32.36 21.38
CA MET A 120 6.22 31.62 22.51
C MET A 120 7.17 30.48 22.92
N ASN A 121 7.37 30.31 24.21
CA ASN A 121 8.36 29.38 24.77
C ASN A 121 8.08 27.89 24.51
N PHE A 122 6.82 27.53 24.20
CA PHE A 122 6.38 26.16 23.91
C PHE A 122 6.40 25.80 22.41
N ILE A 123 6.73 26.75 21.52
CA ILE A 123 6.86 26.50 20.08
C ILE A 123 8.22 25.86 19.77
N LYS A 124 8.19 24.75 19.03
CA LYS A 124 9.36 24.04 18.51
C LYS A 124 9.78 24.56 17.13
N GLY A 125 8.81 24.74 16.22
CA GLY A 125 9.04 25.16 14.85
C GLY A 125 7.73 25.56 14.16
N ILE A 126 7.87 26.21 13.01
CA ILE A 126 6.75 26.63 12.16
C ILE A 126 7.13 26.33 10.71
N GLN A 127 6.25 25.63 10.00
CA GLN A 127 6.47 25.19 8.61
C GLN A 127 5.18 25.40 7.81
N PRO A 128 5.22 25.87 6.55
CA PRO A 128 4.02 25.98 5.73
C PRO A 128 3.43 24.61 5.41
N VAL A 129 2.11 24.54 5.19
CA VAL A 129 1.41 23.34 4.69
C VAL A 129 1.60 23.22 3.18
N ALA A 130 1.89 22.03 2.67
CA ALA A 130 2.11 21.78 1.24
C ALA A 130 0.79 21.66 0.45
N LYS A 131 0.85 21.99 -0.86
CA LYS A 131 -0.24 21.86 -1.83
C LYS A 131 -0.07 20.62 -2.69
N LEU A 132 -1.21 20.04 -3.15
CA LEU A 132 -1.18 18.93 -4.10
C LEU A 132 -1.02 19.45 -5.54
N HIS A 133 -0.06 18.91 -6.28
CA HIS A 133 0.02 19.09 -7.73
C HIS A 133 -0.45 17.82 -8.46
N ARG A 134 -1.60 17.92 -9.13
CA ARG A 134 -2.16 16.80 -9.90
C ARG A 134 -1.87 16.95 -11.38
N ARG A 135 -1.19 15.96 -11.97
CA ARG A 135 -1.06 15.86 -13.42
C ARG A 135 -2.29 15.15 -13.99
N LYS A 136 -3.00 15.79 -14.94
CA LYS A 136 -4.07 15.13 -15.70
C LYS A 136 -3.48 13.97 -16.51
N ASN A 137 -3.88 12.74 -16.17
CA ASN A 137 -3.42 11.55 -16.87
C ASN A 137 -3.94 11.55 -18.32
N LYS A 138 -3.03 11.35 -19.28
CA LYS A 138 -3.38 11.22 -20.69
C LYS A 138 -3.90 9.81 -20.93
N ILE A 139 -5.15 9.68 -21.37
CA ILE A 139 -5.76 8.40 -21.74
C ILE A 139 -4.96 7.78 -22.89
N ILE A 140 -4.37 6.61 -22.66
CA ILE A 140 -3.66 5.85 -23.70
C ILE A 140 -4.68 4.93 -24.37
N ASN A 141 -5.07 5.26 -25.61
CA ASN A 141 -5.97 4.46 -26.41
C ASN A 141 -5.25 3.28 -27.07
N LYS A 142 -5.83 2.11 -26.87
CA LYS A 142 -5.61 0.79 -27.50
C LYS A 142 -4.66 -0.15 -26.75
N MET A 143 -5.27 -1.09 -26.05
CA MET A 143 -4.71 -2.41 -25.81
C MET A 143 -5.67 -3.49 -26.33
N THR A 144 -5.12 -4.50 -27.00
CA THR A 144 -5.86 -5.70 -27.39
C THR A 144 -5.73 -6.73 -26.28
N TYR A 145 -6.84 -7.05 -25.62
CA TYR A 145 -6.88 -8.10 -24.60
C TYR A 145 -6.94 -9.49 -25.27
N SER A 146 -6.01 -10.37 -24.92
CA SER A 146 -6.14 -11.80 -25.19
C SER A 146 -6.80 -12.47 -23.98
N ARG A 147 -7.97 -13.06 -24.21
CA ARG A 147 -8.67 -13.85 -23.19
C ARG A 147 -7.83 -15.12 -22.93
N HIS A 148 -7.19 -15.22 -21.75
CA HIS A 148 -6.59 -16.47 -21.30
C HIS A 148 -7.68 -17.35 -20.71
N GLN A 149 -7.58 -18.68 -20.89
CA GLN A 149 -8.51 -19.62 -20.28
C GLN A 149 -8.28 -19.65 -18.77
N ASN A 150 -9.34 -19.37 -18.00
CA ASN A 150 -9.33 -19.33 -16.53
C ASN A 150 -8.90 -20.67 -15.95
N SER A 151 -7.84 -20.64 -15.13
CA SER A 151 -7.46 -21.74 -14.23
C SER A 151 -7.90 -21.50 -12.77
N SER A 152 -8.53 -20.35 -12.50
CA SER A 152 -8.97 -19.90 -11.16
C SER A 152 -10.43 -20.29 -10.89
N LEU A 153 -10.78 -20.46 -9.59
CA LEU A 153 -12.15 -20.74 -9.14
C LEU A 153 -13.07 -19.53 -9.29
N LEU A 154 -12.53 -18.31 -9.30
CA LEU A 154 -13.27 -17.06 -9.50
C LEU A 154 -13.10 -16.56 -10.94
N ASP A 155 -14.19 -16.05 -11.51
CA ASP A 155 -14.17 -15.35 -12.78
C ASP A 155 -13.93 -13.85 -12.52
N TYR A 156 -12.70 -13.39 -12.74
CA TYR A 156 -12.29 -12.00 -12.52
C TYR A 156 -12.74 -11.05 -13.63
N GLY A 157 -13.25 -11.57 -14.73
CA GLY A 157 -13.68 -10.77 -15.87
C GLY A 157 -12.59 -9.85 -16.39
N LEU A 158 -12.83 -8.52 -16.36
CA LEU A 158 -11.86 -7.51 -16.82
C LEU A 158 -10.62 -7.40 -15.93
N ALA A 159 -10.72 -7.78 -14.65
CA ALA A 159 -9.62 -7.70 -13.70
C ALA A 159 -8.64 -8.89 -13.75
N GLN A 160 -8.86 -9.86 -14.62
CA GLN A 160 -8.05 -11.09 -14.64
C GLN A 160 -6.55 -10.83 -14.70
N THR A 161 -6.10 -9.98 -15.63
CA THR A 161 -4.67 -9.69 -15.80
C THR A 161 -4.05 -9.10 -14.54
N GLN A 162 -4.70 -8.11 -13.92
CA GLN A 162 -4.16 -7.42 -12.73
C GLN A 162 -4.07 -8.35 -11.51
N ILE A 163 -4.95 -9.31 -11.39
CA ILE A 163 -4.97 -10.29 -10.29
C ILE A 163 -3.96 -11.42 -10.54
N GLU A 164 -3.92 -11.96 -11.76
CA GLU A 164 -3.03 -13.08 -12.10
C GLU A 164 -1.56 -12.67 -12.17
N MET A 165 -1.23 -11.46 -12.62
CA MET A 165 0.15 -10.96 -12.64
C MET A 165 0.81 -10.98 -11.27
N MET A 166 0.02 -10.80 -10.19
CA MET A 166 0.50 -10.86 -8.80
C MET A 166 0.33 -12.27 -8.20
N ASN A 167 -0.20 -13.25 -8.92
CA ASN A 167 -0.61 -14.56 -8.39
C ASN A 167 -1.59 -14.47 -7.20
N CYS A 168 -2.39 -13.43 -7.13
CA CYS A 168 -3.37 -13.23 -6.07
C CYS A 168 -4.57 -14.19 -6.20
N ASN A 169 -4.92 -14.60 -7.43
CA ASN A 169 -5.92 -15.63 -7.70
C ASN A 169 -5.63 -16.93 -6.94
N LEU A 170 -4.37 -17.32 -6.80
CA LEU A 170 -3.98 -18.53 -6.07
C LEU A 170 -4.26 -18.41 -4.55
N ALA A 171 -4.11 -17.21 -3.99
CA ALA A 171 -4.48 -16.93 -2.61
C ALA A 171 -5.99 -16.99 -2.42
N HIS A 172 -6.76 -16.44 -3.35
CA HIS A 172 -8.23 -16.54 -3.36
C HIS A 172 -8.70 -17.98 -3.46
N ASP A 173 -8.09 -18.81 -4.31
CA ASP A 173 -8.43 -20.22 -4.49
C ASP A 173 -8.29 -21.04 -3.20
N ILE A 174 -7.44 -20.59 -2.26
CA ILE A 174 -7.29 -21.21 -0.94
C ILE A 174 -8.01 -20.47 0.17
N GLY A 175 -8.85 -19.47 -0.17
CA GLY A 175 -9.79 -18.84 0.74
C GLY A 175 -9.28 -17.57 1.44
N TYR A 176 -8.22 -16.92 0.95
CA TYR A 176 -7.72 -15.66 1.48
C TYR A 176 -8.06 -14.50 0.53
N PHE A 177 -8.90 -13.59 0.96
CA PHE A 177 -9.41 -12.45 0.21
C PHE A 177 -9.50 -11.16 1.05
N GLY A 178 -8.67 -11.05 2.09
CA GLY A 178 -8.57 -9.88 2.97
C GLY A 178 -9.52 -9.87 4.16
N GLN A 179 -10.23 -10.96 4.43
CA GLN A 179 -11.18 -11.07 5.54
C GLN A 179 -10.51 -10.78 6.89
N GLY A 180 -11.19 -9.99 7.72
CA GLY A 180 -10.71 -9.58 9.04
C GLY A 180 -9.68 -8.44 9.02
N VAL A 181 -9.26 -7.98 7.85
CA VAL A 181 -8.33 -6.86 7.68
C VAL A 181 -9.09 -5.59 7.31
N ARG A 182 -8.72 -4.47 7.93
CA ARG A 182 -9.32 -3.15 7.69
C ARG A 182 -8.37 -2.26 6.90
N ILE A 183 -8.82 -1.77 5.75
CA ILE A 183 -8.08 -0.89 4.86
C ILE A 183 -8.59 0.53 5.01
N LEU A 184 -7.70 1.46 5.31
CA LEU A 184 -7.93 2.90 5.16
C LEU A 184 -7.57 3.30 3.72
N LEU A 185 -8.50 3.92 3.02
CA LEU A 185 -8.26 4.55 1.73
C LEU A 185 -8.36 6.06 1.87
N ILE A 186 -7.28 6.76 1.53
CA ILE A 186 -7.17 8.22 1.53
C ILE A 186 -7.14 8.70 0.08
N ASP A 187 -8.14 9.49 -0.33
CA ASP A 187 -8.28 9.92 -1.72
C ASP A 187 -9.20 11.16 -1.85
N THR A 188 -9.62 11.46 -3.08
CA THR A 188 -10.43 12.63 -3.46
C THR A 188 -11.92 12.51 -3.13
N GLY A 189 -12.39 11.34 -2.68
CA GLY A 189 -13.80 11.04 -2.42
C GLY A 189 -14.26 9.74 -3.10
N PHE A 190 -15.51 9.31 -2.80
CA PHE A 190 -15.97 7.97 -3.19
C PHE A 190 -17.46 7.99 -3.53
N ASP A 191 -17.81 7.54 -4.74
CA ASP A 191 -19.18 7.22 -5.12
C ASP A 191 -19.47 5.74 -4.82
N LEU A 192 -20.20 5.49 -3.75
CA LEU A 192 -20.59 4.15 -3.33
C LEU A 192 -21.88 3.65 -4.01
N THR A 193 -22.48 4.42 -4.90
CA THR A 193 -23.73 4.04 -5.59
C THR A 193 -23.50 3.09 -6.76
N HIS A 194 -22.22 2.92 -7.19
CA HIS A 194 -21.87 2.01 -8.25
C HIS A 194 -22.02 0.54 -7.81
N GLU A 195 -22.60 -0.31 -8.68
CA GLU A 195 -22.88 -1.75 -8.41
C GLU A 195 -21.64 -2.56 -7.98
N ALA A 196 -20.44 -2.09 -8.33
CA ALA A 196 -19.18 -2.71 -7.92
C ALA A 196 -19.00 -2.74 -6.40
N PHE A 197 -19.75 -1.92 -5.67
CA PHE A 197 -19.67 -1.74 -4.22
C PHE A 197 -20.86 -2.30 -3.45
N ASP A 198 -21.83 -2.99 -4.11
CA ASP A 198 -23.01 -3.55 -3.46
C ASP A 198 -22.68 -4.50 -2.29
N SER A 199 -21.54 -5.18 -2.37
CA SER A 199 -21.04 -6.10 -1.34
C SER A 199 -19.89 -5.56 -0.51
N LEU A 200 -19.48 -4.30 -0.74
CA LEU A 200 -18.35 -3.68 -0.04
C LEU A 200 -18.69 -3.44 1.43
N HIS A 201 -17.79 -3.81 2.33
CA HIS A 201 -17.98 -3.60 3.75
C HIS A 201 -17.31 -2.30 4.22
N VAL A 202 -17.99 -1.17 4.06
CA VAL A 202 -17.53 0.12 4.58
C VAL A 202 -17.92 0.23 6.05
N ILE A 203 -16.92 0.36 6.93
CA ILE A 203 -17.09 0.48 8.39
C ILE A 203 -17.44 1.92 8.79
N ASP A 204 -16.72 2.88 8.19
CA ASP A 204 -16.88 4.29 8.45
C ASP A 204 -16.29 5.11 7.29
N GLN A 205 -16.70 6.36 7.16
CA GLN A 205 -16.17 7.31 6.20
C GLN A 205 -16.14 8.72 6.78
N TRP A 206 -15.19 9.53 6.34
CA TRP A 206 -15.07 10.91 6.79
C TRP A 206 -14.55 11.83 5.69
N ASP A 207 -15.27 12.94 5.48
CA ASP A 207 -14.83 14.05 4.62
C ASP A 207 -14.08 15.07 5.48
N PHE A 208 -12.75 15.14 5.30
CA PHE A 208 -11.91 16.11 6.00
C PHE A 208 -12.01 17.51 5.41
N ILE A 209 -12.64 17.68 4.26
CA ILE A 209 -12.86 18.98 3.62
C ILE A 209 -14.10 19.63 4.21
N ASN A 210 -15.24 18.93 4.15
CA ASN A 210 -16.53 19.44 4.63
C ASN A 210 -16.78 19.14 6.13
N ASN A 211 -15.92 18.31 6.76
CA ASN A 211 -16.00 17.89 8.17
C ASN A 211 -17.30 17.13 8.50
N ASP A 212 -17.67 16.19 7.65
CA ASP A 212 -18.83 15.33 7.84
C ASP A 212 -18.54 13.88 7.42
N ASN A 213 -19.57 13.04 7.30
CA ASN A 213 -19.44 11.63 6.96
C ASN A 213 -19.89 11.30 5.53
N ASN A 214 -19.99 12.29 4.63
CA ASN A 214 -20.31 12.07 3.23
C ASN A 214 -19.08 12.29 2.36
N THR A 215 -18.54 11.22 1.79
CA THR A 215 -17.33 11.27 0.94
C THR A 215 -17.64 11.34 -0.56
N ALA A 216 -18.93 11.34 -0.96
CA ALA A 216 -19.34 11.56 -2.33
C ALA A 216 -19.32 13.07 -2.70
N ASN A 217 -19.63 13.39 -3.95
CA ASN A 217 -19.83 14.79 -4.36
C ASN A 217 -21.05 15.39 -3.67
N GLU A 218 -20.94 16.63 -3.21
CA GLU A 218 -22.00 17.34 -2.48
C GLU A 218 -22.44 18.63 -3.15
N THR A 219 -21.65 19.14 -4.09
CA THR A 219 -21.90 20.39 -4.79
C THR A 219 -21.82 20.22 -6.30
N ASP A 220 -22.47 21.14 -7.04
CA ASP A 220 -22.38 21.19 -8.51
C ASP A 220 -20.93 21.39 -8.98
N SER A 221 -20.08 22.06 -8.20
CA SER A 221 -18.65 22.21 -8.51
C SER A 221 -17.95 20.86 -8.42
N GLU A 222 -18.10 20.14 -7.31
CA GLU A 222 -17.49 18.81 -7.13
C GLU A 222 -17.93 17.84 -8.24
N GLU A 223 -19.21 17.89 -8.63
CA GLU A 223 -19.74 17.05 -9.72
C GLU A 223 -19.10 17.41 -11.06
N ASN A 224 -19.02 18.69 -11.41
CA ASN A 224 -18.43 19.15 -12.66
C ASN A 224 -16.93 18.83 -12.76
N ASP A 225 -16.22 18.87 -11.64
CA ASP A 225 -14.78 18.60 -11.55
C ASP A 225 -14.46 17.11 -11.38
N GLY A 226 -15.49 16.29 -11.14
CA GLY A 226 -15.36 14.85 -10.92
C GLY A 226 -14.59 14.54 -9.64
N GLN A 227 -14.89 15.26 -8.56
CA GLN A 227 -14.20 15.23 -7.27
C GLN A 227 -14.00 13.80 -6.75
N HIS A 228 -15.03 12.95 -6.69
CA HIS A 228 -14.95 11.58 -6.21
C HIS A 228 -14.42 10.56 -7.23
N ASN A 229 -14.16 10.95 -8.49
CA ASN A 229 -13.89 10.00 -9.57
C ASN A 229 -12.62 9.16 -9.35
N HIS A 230 -11.56 9.79 -8.87
CA HIS A 230 -10.29 9.12 -8.66
C HIS A 230 -10.38 8.10 -7.53
N GLY A 231 -10.87 8.49 -6.36
CA GLY A 231 -11.02 7.58 -5.23
C GLY A 231 -11.99 6.43 -5.49
N THR A 232 -13.09 6.67 -6.23
CA THR A 232 -14.03 5.63 -6.69
C THR A 232 -13.31 4.58 -7.54
N SER A 233 -12.51 5.02 -8.53
CA SER A 233 -11.73 4.10 -9.36
C SER A 233 -10.71 3.31 -8.53
N VAL A 234 -9.97 3.97 -7.65
CA VAL A 234 -8.96 3.35 -6.77
C VAL A 234 -9.61 2.33 -5.82
N LEU A 235 -10.75 2.67 -5.20
CA LEU A 235 -11.50 1.77 -4.32
C LEU A 235 -11.93 0.50 -5.06
N SER A 236 -12.38 0.65 -6.31
CA SER A 236 -12.84 -0.48 -7.13
C SER A 236 -11.72 -1.47 -7.46
N ILE A 237 -10.48 -0.98 -7.63
CA ILE A 237 -9.32 -1.85 -7.85
C ILE A 237 -9.10 -2.80 -6.67
N MET A 238 -9.33 -2.33 -5.43
CA MET A 238 -9.10 -3.13 -4.22
C MET A 238 -10.27 -4.01 -3.84
N GLY A 239 -11.47 -3.42 -3.79
CA GLY A 239 -12.60 -3.98 -3.06
C GLY A 239 -13.81 -4.38 -3.90
N ALA A 240 -13.84 -4.12 -5.21
CA ALA A 240 -14.96 -4.52 -6.07
C ALA A 240 -15.19 -6.04 -6.03
N TYR A 241 -16.48 -6.45 -6.06
CA TYR A 241 -16.83 -7.87 -6.18
C TYR A 241 -18.03 -8.06 -7.09
N VAL A 242 -17.77 -8.15 -8.39
CA VAL A 242 -18.76 -8.44 -9.45
C VAL A 242 -18.23 -9.61 -10.28
N PRO A 243 -18.54 -10.87 -9.89
CA PRO A 243 -18.06 -12.06 -10.59
C PRO A 243 -18.37 -12.01 -12.09
N GLY A 244 -17.38 -12.36 -12.90
CA GLY A 244 -17.44 -12.27 -14.36
C GLY A 244 -17.22 -10.86 -14.94
N THR A 245 -17.04 -9.84 -14.09
CA THR A 245 -16.84 -8.45 -14.53
C THR A 245 -15.62 -7.80 -13.88
N LEU A 246 -15.61 -7.64 -12.55
CA LEU A 246 -14.55 -6.98 -11.80
C LEU A 246 -14.46 -7.54 -10.38
N ILE A 247 -13.32 -8.14 -10.03
CA ILE A 247 -13.03 -8.58 -8.66
C ILE A 247 -11.67 -8.00 -8.26
N GLY A 248 -11.63 -7.21 -7.18
CA GLY A 248 -10.42 -6.70 -6.56
C GLY A 248 -9.73 -7.74 -5.66
N PRO A 249 -8.44 -7.55 -5.29
CA PRO A 249 -7.73 -8.51 -4.45
C PRO A 249 -8.29 -8.64 -3.03
N ALA A 250 -8.84 -7.56 -2.46
CA ALA A 250 -9.28 -7.50 -1.06
C ALA A 250 -10.79 -7.34 -0.91
N PHE A 251 -11.58 -8.01 -1.75
CA PHE A 251 -13.05 -7.88 -1.75
C PHE A 251 -13.72 -8.34 -0.44
N GLY A 252 -13.02 -9.05 0.43
CA GLY A 252 -13.52 -9.46 1.75
C GLY A 252 -13.02 -8.60 2.90
N SER A 253 -12.30 -7.50 2.63
CA SER A 253 -11.81 -6.58 3.66
C SER A 253 -12.88 -5.62 4.15
N GLU A 254 -12.62 -5.02 5.31
CA GLU A 254 -13.35 -3.86 5.83
C GLU A 254 -12.68 -2.57 5.33
N PHE A 255 -13.47 -1.54 5.02
CA PHE A 255 -12.95 -0.28 4.50
C PHE A 255 -13.30 0.91 5.40
N LEU A 256 -12.31 1.79 5.56
CA LEU A 256 -12.44 3.15 6.09
C LEU A 256 -12.12 4.10 4.94
N LEU A 257 -12.99 5.05 4.65
CA LEU A 257 -12.85 5.96 3.51
C LEU A 257 -12.63 7.39 3.99
N ALA A 258 -11.55 8.03 3.55
CA ALA A 258 -11.18 9.38 3.93
C ALA A 258 -11.05 10.27 2.69
N LYS A 259 -11.93 11.29 2.56
CA LYS A 259 -11.83 12.33 1.54
C LYS A 259 -10.98 13.47 2.09
N THR A 260 -9.80 13.68 1.48
CA THR A 260 -8.81 14.66 1.96
C THR A 260 -8.43 15.71 0.94
N GLU A 261 -8.74 15.48 -0.35
CA GLU A 261 -8.23 16.25 -1.46
C GLU A 261 -9.33 16.96 -2.23
N ILE A 262 -9.10 18.20 -2.65
CA ILE A 262 -9.96 18.98 -3.55
C ILE A 262 -9.41 18.90 -4.97
N VAL A 263 -10.27 18.63 -5.97
CA VAL A 263 -9.86 18.46 -7.38
C VAL A 263 -10.01 19.74 -8.19
N ALA A 264 -10.97 20.62 -7.81
CA ALA A 264 -11.53 21.68 -8.63
C ALA A 264 -10.61 22.84 -8.93
N GLU A 265 -9.75 23.21 -8.01
CA GLU A 265 -8.84 24.35 -8.17
C GLU A 265 -7.50 24.01 -7.52
N GLU A 266 -6.43 24.68 -7.92
CA GLU A 266 -5.13 24.71 -7.21
C GLU A 266 -5.28 25.44 -5.84
N ILE A 267 -6.42 25.20 -5.16
CA ILE A 267 -6.66 25.64 -3.80
C ILE A 267 -5.81 24.74 -2.92
N LEU A 268 -5.24 25.32 -1.90
CA LEU A 268 -4.46 24.74 -0.81
C LEU A 268 -4.95 23.33 -0.45
N GLN A 269 -4.42 22.31 -1.12
CA GLN A 269 -4.68 20.93 -0.75
C GLN A 269 -3.71 20.57 0.35
N GLU A 270 -4.27 20.13 1.43
CA GLU A 270 -3.67 20.27 2.73
C GLU A 270 -3.11 18.92 3.17
N GLU A 271 -1.80 18.80 3.22
CA GLU A 271 -1.16 17.62 3.81
C GLU A 271 -1.58 17.38 5.27
N ASP A 272 -2.17 18.39 5.92
CA ASP A 272 -2.72 18.26 7.27
C ASP A 272 -4.01 17.43 7.31
N ASN A 273 -4.86 17.49 6.26
CA ASN A 273 -5.99 16.58 6.10
C ASN A 273 -5.51 15.12 5.94
N TYR A 274 -4.42 14.92 5.19
CA TYR A 274 -3.80 13.60 5.00
C TYR A 274 -3.33 13.02 6.34
N VAL A 275 -2.59 13.79 7.14
CA VAL A 275 -2.14 13.36 8.47
C VAL A 275 -3.32 13.11 9.41
N ALA A 276 -4.34 13.98 9.37
CA ALA A 276 -5.56 13.78 10.15
C ALA A 276 -6.30 12.49 9.76
N ALA A 277 -6.35 12.16 8.47
CA ALA A 277 -6.92 10.91 7.97
C ALA A 277 -6.14 9.67 8.43
N LEU A 278 -4.80 9.72 8.43
CA LEU A 278 -3.96 8.65 8.99
C LEU A 278 -4.26 8.43 10.49
N GLU A 279 -4.33 9.53 11.27
CA GLU A 279 -4.65 9.46 12.71
C GLU A 279 -6.05 8.92 12.97
N TRP A 280 -7.03 9.32 12.15
CA TRP A 280 -8.41 8.84 12.21
C TRP A 280 -8.51 7.36 11.86
N GLY A 281 -7.86 6.92 10.79
CA GLY A 281 -7.87 5.53 10.37
C GLY A 281 -7.19 4.61 11.40
N GLU A 282 -6.07 5.06 11.97
CA GLU A 282 -5.38 4.34 13.05
C GLU A 282 -6.28 4.22 14.30
N ALA A 283 -6.94 5.30 14.69
CA ALA A 283 -7.86 5.31 15.82
C ALA A 283 -9.09 4.41 15.60
N ASN A 284 -9.51 4.21 14.35
CA ASN A 284 -10.60 3.33 13.94
C ASN A 284 -10.15 1.91 13.56
N GLY A 285 -8.90 1.54 13.87
CA GLY A 285 -8.41 0.17 13.76
C GLY A 285 -8.03 -0.28 12.34
N ALA A 286 -7.57 0.64 11.48
CA ALA A 286 -6.96 0.29 10.21
C ALA A 286 -5.75 -0.62 10.39
N ASP A 287 -5.54 -1.56 9.49
CA ASP A 287 -4.38 -2.44 9.40
C ASP A 287 -3.50 -2.07 8.22
N VAL A 288 -4.12 -1.68 7.10
CA VAL A 288 -3.48 -1.27 5.85
C VAL A 288 -3.95 0.13 5.49
N VAL A 289 -3.08 0.94 4.94
CA VAL A 289 -3.39 2.25 4.35
C VAL A 289 -3.05 2.21 2.87
N ASN A 290 -3.96 2.66 2.00
CA ASN A 290 -3.64 3.01 0.63
C ASN A 290 -3.77 4.51 0.42
N SER A 291 -2.73 5.09 -0.20
CA SER A 291 -2.74 6.46 -0.67
C SER A 291 -2.24 6.50 -2.11
N SER A 292 -3.11 6.96 -3.01
CA SER A 292 -2.75 7.15 -4.42
C SER A 292 -2.46 8.62 -4.73
N LEU A 293 -1.87 9.32 -3.77
CA LEU A 293 -1.62 10.76 -3.74
C LEU A 293 -0.12 11.07 -3.71
N GLY A 294 0.24 12.32 -4.03
CA GLY A 294 1.64 12.78 -3.94
C GLY A 294 1.72 14.29 -3.76
N TYR A 295 2.50 14.72 -2.78
CA TYR A 295 2.67 16.13 -2.41
C TYR A 295 4.01 16.66 -2.89
N LEU A 296 4.02 17.80 -3.53
CA LEU A 296 5.17 18.40 -4.19
C LEU A 296 5.44 19.83 -3.71
N ASP A 297 4.63 20.74 -4.10
CA ASP A 297 4.62 22.20 -3.88
C ASP A 297 6.03 22.82 -3.68
N TRP A 298 6.42 23.22 -2.47
CA TRP A 298 7.77 23.70 -2.14
C TRP A 298 8.79 22.61 -1.87
N TYR A 299 8.39 21.33 -1.91
CA TYR A 299 9.36 20.25 -1.83
C TYR A 299 10.09 20.07 -3.15
N SER A 300 11.39 19.88 -3.07
CA SER A 300 12.27 19.47 -4.16
C SER A 300 12.65 18.00 -3.99
N TYR A 301 13.38 17.45 -4.93
CA TYR A 301 13.92 16.10 -4.74
C TYR A 301 14.82 16.00 -3.50
N CYS A 302 15.52 17.08 -3.14
CA CYS A 302 16.39 17.10 -1.95
C CYS A 302 15.63 16.96 -0.64
N ASP A 303 14.32 17.18 -0.64
CA ASP A 303 13.43 17.01 0.50
C ASP A 303 12.83 15.60 0.56
N MET A 304 13.07 14.77 -0.47
CA MET A 304 12.62 13.37 -0.53
C MET A 304 13.60 12.46 0.23
N ASP A 305 13.88 12.81 1.47
CA ASP A 305 14.90 12.21 2.33
C ASP A 305 14.34 11.33 3.47
N GLY A 306 13.02 11.12 3.49
CA GLY A 306 12.32 10.37 4.52
C GLY A 306 12.02 11.15 5.81
N ASN A 307 12.43 12.44 5.92
CA ASN A 307 12.34 13.19 7.16
C ASN A 307 11.79 14.62 7.03
N THR A 308 11.71 15.15 5.82
CA THR A 308 11.37 16.56 5.59
C THR A 308 9.89 16.78 5.34
N ALA A 309 9.26 16.04 4.44
CA ALA A 309 7.85 16.22 4.13
C ALA A 309 6.94 15.74 5.28
N ILE A 310 5.93 16.54 5.60
CA ILE A 310 5.02 16.26 6.73
C ILE A 310 4.22 14.98 6.50
N THR A 311 3.78 14.73 5.26
CA THR A 311 3.07 13.49 4.90
C THR A 311 3.97 12.27 5.04
N THR A 312 5.25 12.38 4.70
CA THR A 312 6.29 11.36 4.89
C THR A 312 6.47 11.04 6.38
N ILE A 313 6.62 12.07 7.23
CA ILE A 313 6.70 11.91 8.68
C ILE A 313 5.43 11.25 9.24
N GLY A 314 4.25 11.65 8.74
CA GLY A 314 2.96 11.05 9.12
C GLY A 314 2.89 9.56 8.79
N VAL A 315 3.35 9.15 7.60
CA VAL A 315 3.41 7.75 7.16
C VAL A 315 4.38 6.93 8.00
N ASP A 316 5.56 7.46 8.33
CA ASP A 316 6.53 6.75 9.17
C ASP A 316 6.03 6.60 10.62
N ILE A 317 5.30 7.58 11.15
CA ILE A 317 4.61 7.44 12.44
C ILE A 317 3.54 6.34 12.34
N ALA A 318 2.70 6.36 11.29
CA ALA A 318 1.70 5.32 11.06
C ALA A 318 2.32 3.92 11.01
N ALA A 319 3.40 3.77 10.25
CA ALA A 319 4.14 2.51 10.15
C ALA A 319 4.77 2.11 11.49
N SER A 320 5.33 3.06 12.25
CA SER A 320 5.86 2.80 13.60
C SER A 320 4.79 2.30 14.57
N LEU A 321 3.53 2.67 14.35
CA LEU A 321 2.35 2.21 15.11
C LEU A 321 1.76 0.90 14.55
N GLY A 322 2.37 0.33 13.52
CA GLY A 322 2.07 -0.99 12.97
C GLY A 322 1.10 -1.00 11.78
N LEU A 323 0.79 0.15 11.18
CA LEU A 323 0.04 0.18 9.93
C LEU A 323 0.95 -0.21 8.76
N THR A 324 0.42 -1.00 7.83
CA THR A 324 1.07 -1.23 6.54
C THR A 324 0.69 -0.09 5.60
N CYS A 325 1.62 0.83 5.35
CA CYS A 325 1.38 1.98 4.48
C CYS A 325 1.84 1.67 3.05
N VAL A 326 0.91 1.75 2.09
CA VAL A 326 1.15 1.56 0.66
C VAL A 326 0.81 2.85 -0.06
N THR A 327 1.72 3.32 -0.92
CA THR A 327 1.51 4.57 -1.66
C THR A 327 1.99 4.48 -3.10
N SER A 328 1.46 5.32 -3.96
CA SER A 328 1.92 5.46 -5.34
C SER A 328 3.30 6.13 -5.40
N ALA A 329 4.20 5.65 -6.26
CA ALA A 329 5.54 6.23 -6.42
C ALA A 329 5.52 7.62 -7.08
N GLY A 330 4.45 7.95 -7.82
CA GLY A 330 4.32 9.17 -8.63
C GLY A 330 4.34 8.89 -10.14
N ASN A 331 3.96 9.89 -10.93
CA ASN A 331 3.80 9.76 -12.39
C ASN A 331 4.71 10.75 -13.17
N TRP A 332 5.94 10.98 -12.70
CA TRP A 332 6.86 11.98 -13.19
C TRP A 332 8.02 11.40 -14.01
N GLY A 333 8.14 10.07 -14.12
CA GLY A 333 9.23 9.35 -14.77
C GLY A 333 9.40 9.59 -16.28
N ASN A 334 8.47 10.31 -16.92
CA ASN A 334 8.53 10.68 -18.33
C ASN A 334 9.36 11.94 -18.63
N GLN A 335 10.02 12.47 -17.63
CA GLN A 335 10.95 13.58 -17.73
C GLN A 335 12.38 13.06 -17.59
N ASP A 336 13.34 13.76 -18.16
CA ASP A 336 14.74 13.45 -17.90
C ASP A 336 15.10 13.85 -16.46
N PRO A 337 16.06 13.13 -15.81
CA PRO A 337 16.59 13.56 -14.54
C PRO A 337 17.09 15.02 -14.65
N PRO A 338 16.72 15.91 -13.71
CA PRO A 338 17.13 17.30 -13.76
C PRO A 338 18.66 17.45 -13.58
N GLU A 339 19.25 18.49 -14.17
CA GLU A 339 20.68 18.80 -13.97
C GLU A 339 20.97 19.17 -12.51
N ASP A 340 20.07 19.95 -11.89
CA ASP A 340 20.05 20.18 -10.44
C ASP A 340 18.84 19.47 -9.82
N PRO A 341 19.05 18.39 -9.10
CA PRO A 341 17.96 17.63 -8.51
C PRO A 341 17.20 18.41 -7.42
N CYS A 342 17.79 19.48 -6.85
CA CYS A 342 17.11 20.29 -5.85
C CYS A 342 16.23 21.41 -6.44
N GLU A 343 16.18 21.58 -7.75
CA GLU A 343 15.30 22.56 -8.40
C GLU A 343 13.92 22.00 -8.75
N THR A 344 13.78 20.68 -8.89
CA THR A 344 12.53 20.05 -9.33
C THR A 344 12.40 18.62 -8.86
N LEU A 345 11.14 18.14 -8.77
CA LEU A 345 10.80 16.75 -8.50
C LEU A 345 10.62 15.89 -9.76
N SER A 346 10.88 16.45 -10.95
CA SER A 346 10.75 15.68 -12.19
C SER A 346 11.57 14.39 -12.15
N TYR A 347 11.03 13.30 -12.71
CA TYR A 347 11.62 11.96 -12.76
C TYR A 347 11.50 11.15 -11.47
N TYR A 348 11.74 11.76 -10.30
CA TYR A 348 11.84 11.06 -9.02
C TYR A 348 10.48 10.83 -8.34
N ILE A 349 10.50 10.02 -7.29
CA ILE A 349 9.36 9.79 -6.39
C ILE A 349 8.94 11.09 -5.70
N SER A 350 7.68 11.15 -5.25
CA SER A 350 7.10 12.27 -4.49
C SER A 350 6.74 11.85 -3.07
N ALA A 351 6.66 12.80 -2.13
CA ALA A 351 6.16 12.52 -0.79
C ALA A 351 4.70 12.01 -0.86
N PRO A 352 4.32 10.99 -0.06
CA PRO A 352 5.10 10.30 0.97
C PRO A 352 5.82 9.01 0.50
N ALA A 353 6.06 8.82 -0.81
CA ALA A 353 6.73 7.61 -1.31
C ALA A 353 8.20 7.51 -0.87
N ASP A 354 8.80 8.62 -0.41
CA ASP A 354 10.14 8.68 0.15
C ASP A 354 10.23 8.19 1.60
N ALA A 355 9.12 7.96 2.30
CA ALA A 355 9.11 7.48 3.69
C ALA A 355 9.91 6.17 3.86
N ASP A 356 10.52 5.98 5.04
CA ASP A 356 11.39 4.83 5.34
C ASP A 356 10.63 3.51 5.36
N SER A 357 9.47 3.52 5.97
CA SER A 357 8.69 2.32 6.28
C SER A 357 7.50 2.11 5.35
N VAL A 358 7.35 2.91 4.30
CA VAL A 358 6.29 2.81 3.29
C VAL A 358 6.58 1.69 2.28
N ILE A 359 5.55 1.22 1.63
CA ILE A 359 5.64 0.42 0.40
C ILE A 359 5.25 1.35 -0.75
N ALA A 360 6.23 2.02 -1.35
CA ALA A 360 6.03 2.79 -2.57
C ALA A 360 5.92 1.85 -3.77
N VAL A 361 4.93 2.06 -4.63
CA VAL A 361 4.59 1.15 -5.71
C VAL A 361 4.79 1.81 -7.07
N GLY A 362 5.71 1.24 -7.87
CA GLY A 362 5.92 1.58 -9.27
C GLY A 362 4.89 0.93 -10.20
N ALA A 363 4.78 1.46 -11.42
CA ALA A 363 3.82 1.00 -12.42
C ALA A 363 4.50 0.25 -13.57
N VAL A 364 4.07 -1.00 -13.83
CA VAL A 364 4.48 -1.77 -15.01
C VAL A 364 3.32 -1.99 -15.97
N SER A 365 3.64 -2.31 -17.24
CA SER A 365 2.68 -2.78 -18.23
C SER A 365 2.36 -4.27 -18.01
N SER A 366 1.41 -4.81 -18.79
CA SER A 366 1.08 -6.25 -18.80
C SER A 366 2.24 -7.15 -19.23
N ASP A 367 3.24 -6.60 -19.92
CA ASP A 367 4.49 -7.29 -20.28
C ASP A 367 5.56 -7.18 -19.17
N SER A 368 5.19 -6.70 -17.98
CA SER A 368 6.08 -6.47 -16.82
C SER A 368 7.21 -5.47 -17.12
N ILE A 369 7.02 -4.54 -18.06
CA ILE A 369 7.96 -3.48 -18.39
C ILE A 369 7.58 -2.21 -17.62
N ILE A 370 8.58 -1.57 -16.96
CA ILE A 370 8.35 -0.29 -16.26
C ILE A 370 7.76 0.74 -17.22
N THR A 371 6.70 1.42 -16.79
CA THR A 371 6.06 2.42 -17.64
C THR A 371 6.87 3.71 -17.69
N TYR A 372 6.78 4.41 -18.80
CA TYR A 372 7.53 5.65 -19.02
C TYR A 372 7.19 6.74 -18.00
N PHE A 373 5.99 6.74 -17.44
CA PHE A 373 5.54 7.75 -16.49
C PHE A 373 5.84 7.39 -15.03
N SER A 374 6.11 6.10 -14.70
CA SER A 374 6.37 5.71 -13.31
C SER A 374 7.57 6.47 -12.76
N SER A 375 7.36 7.21 -11.68
CA SER A 375 8.46 7.86 -10.94
C SER A 375 9.45 6.83 -10.43
N ARG A 376 10.71 7.24 -10.30
CA ARG A 376 11.85 6.38 -10.03
C ARG A 376 12.60 6.84 -8.79
N GLY A 377 13.35 5.93 -8.21
CA GLY A 377 14.31 6.25 -7.17
C GLY A 377 15.66 6.72 -7.73
N PRO A 378 16.63 6.84 -6.84
CA PRO A 378 16.53 6.59 -5.40
C PRO A 378 15.74 7.69 -4.66
N SER A 379 15.51 7.53 -3.35
CA SER A 379 15.25 8.69 -2.48
C SER A 379 16.52 9.55 -2.37
N TYR A 380 16.39 10.78 -1.90
CA TYR A 380 17.54 11.68 -1.82
C TYR A 380 18.66 11.18 -0.90
N ASP A 381 18.30 10.48 0.16
CA ASP A 381 19.23 9.80 1.08
C ASP A 381 19.76 8.45 0.55
N GLY A 382 19.43 8.08 -0.70
CA GLY A 382 20.02 6.96 -1.44
C GLY A 382 19.35 5.61 -1.28
N ARG A 383 18.16 5.53 -0.66
CA ARG A 383 17.39 4.27 -0.58
C ARG A 383 16.80 3.89 -1.94
N ILE A 384 16.74 2.58 -2.22
CA ILE A 384 16.05 2.06 -3.40
C ILE A 384 14.57 2.37 -3.29
N LYS A 385 14.02 3.01 -4.32
CA LYS A 385 12.60 3.32 -4.53
C LYS A 385 12.22 3.05 -5.99
N PRO A 386 10.97 2.65 -6.30
CA PRO A 386 9.95 2.21 -5.33
C PRO A 386 10.37 0.93 -4.61
N GLU A 387 9.64 0.48 -3.59
CA GLU A 387 9.90 -0.82 -2.96
C GLU A 387 9.56 -1.96 -3.89
N VAL A 388 8.39 -1.90 -4.53
CA VAL A 388 7.87 -2.94 -5.43
C VAL A 388 7.12 -2.32 -6.61
N SER A 389 6.72 -3.14 -7.56
CA SER A 389 5.92 -2.74 -8.71
C SER A 389 4.68 -3.63 -8.88
N ALA A 390 3.64 -3.08 -9.50
CA ALA A 390 2.46 -3.81 -9.93
C ALA A 390 1.92 -3.26 -11.26
N LEU A 391 0.89 -3.90 -11.84
CA LEU A 391 0.26 -3.43 -13.06
C LEU A 391 -0.27 -1.99 -12.87
N GLY A 392 0.16 -1.07 -13.73
CA GLY A 392 -0.25 0.34 -13.68
C GLY A 392 -0.73 0.89 -15.03
N VAL A 393 -0.94 0.02 -16.03
CA VAL A 393 -1.45 0.42 -17.35
C VAL A 393 -2.59 -0.50 -17.76
N GLY A 394 -3.71 0.10 -18.15
CA GLY A 394 -4.86 -0.67 -18.59
C GLY A 394 -5.54 -1.45 -17.47
N VAL A 395 -5.53 -0.91 -16.26
CA VAL A 395 -6.15 -1.52 -15.09
C VAL A 395 -7.67 -1.40 -15.19
N ALA A 396 -8.36 -2.50 -14.89
CA ALA A 396 -9.82 -2.54 -14.86
C ALA A 396 -10.34 -1.86 -13.58
N VAL A 397 -11.32 -0.97 -13.76
CA VAL A 397 -11.94 -0.19 -12.69
C VAL A 397 -13.45 -0.06 -12.90
N ALA A 398 -14.19 0.20 -11.83
CA ALA A 398 -15.52 0.80 -11.92
C ALA A 398 -15.38 2.22 -12.48
N ASN A 399 -16.17 2.55 -13.50
CA ASN A 399 -16.16 3.88 -14.08
C ASN A 399 -17.17 4.77 -13.32
N PRO A 400 -16.74 5.87 -12.70
CA PRO A 400 -17.65 6.75 -11.96
C PRO A 400 -18.83 7.27 -12.80
N ALA A 401 -18.67 7.36 -14.11
CA ALA A 401 -19.76 7.70 -15.03
C ALA A 401 -20.71 6.51 -15.34
N GLY A 402 -20.53 5.36 -14.68
CA GLY A 402 -21.29 4.13 -14.86
C GLY A 402 -20.57 3.07 -15.70
N GLY A 403 -20.81 1.80 -15.37
CA GLY A 403 -20.14 0.65 -15.98
C GLY A 403 -18.67 0.51 -15.62
N TYR A 404 -17.85 -0.03 -16.52
CA TYR A 404 -16.46 -0.40 -16.23
C TYR A 404 -15.50 0.13 -17.30
N SER A 405 -14.25 0.38 -16.90
CA SER A 405 -13.18 0.83 -17.80
C SER A 405 -11.95 -0.06 -17.63
N VAL A 406 -11.22 -0.27 -18.72
CA VAL A 406 -9.92 -0.97 -18.75
C VAL A 406 -8.78 -0.03 -19.19
N PHE A 407 -9.01 1.28 -19.10
CA PHE A 407 -8.05 2.29 -19.58
C PHE A 407 -7.43 3.09 -18.42
N TYR A 408 -7.68 2.68 -17.19
CA TYR A 408 -7.13 3.38 -16.03
C TYR A 408 -5.62 3.11 -15.92
N SER A 409 -4.82 4.17 -15.79
CA SER A 409 -3.37 4.07 -15.81
C SER A 409 -2.74 5.09 -14.88
N GLY A 410 -1.65 4.69 -14.21
CA GLY A 410 -0.91 5.48 -13.25
C GLY A 410 -0.33 4.60 -12.14
N THR A 411 0.58 5.12 -11.35
CA THR A 411 0.97 4.49 -10.08
C THR A 411 -0.18 4.47 -9.09
N SER A 412 -1.19 5.34 -9.27
CA SER A 412 -2.48 5.30 -8.58
C SER A 412 -3.31 4.03 -8.87
N ALA A 413 -2.98 3.29 -9.95
CA ALA A 413 -3.59 1.99 -10.25
C ALA A 413 -2.79 0.82 -9.65
N SER A 414 -1.47 0.92 -9.60
CA SER A 414 -0.61 -0.12 -9.06
C SER A 414 -0.61 -0.17 -7.52
N SER A 415 -0.67 0.99 -6.85
CA SER A 415 -0.71 1.07 -5.39
C SER A 415 -1.89 0.30 -4.77
N PRO A 416 -3.16 0.49 -5.19
CA PRO A 416 -4.28 -0.23 -4.60
C PRO A 416 -4.22 -1.74 -4.84
N LEU A 417 -3.61 -2.21 -5.91
CA LEU A 417 -3.37 -3.64 -6.12
C LEU A 417 -2.47 -4.22 -5.02
N VAL A 418 -1.39 -3.51 -4.67
CA VAL A 418 -0.46 -3.93 -3.61
C VAL A 418 -1.08 -3.77 -2.22
N ALA A 419 -1.87 -2.71 -1.98
CA ALA A 419 -2.58 -2.52 -0.72
C ALA A 419 -3.61 -3.63 -0.48
N GLY A 420 -4.41 -3.98 -1.50
CA GLY A 420 -5.33 -5.11 -1.42
C GLY A 420 -4.61 -6.45 -1.24
N ALA A 421 -3.51 -6.66 -1.95
CA ALA A 421 -2.64 -7.83 -1.77
C ALA A 421 -2.06 -7.92 -0.35
N SER A 422 -1.69 -6.78 0.24
CA SER A 422 -1.24 -6.70 1.64
C SER A 422 -2.32 -7.18 2.61
N ALA A 423 -3.58 -6.82 2.37
CA ALA A 423 -4.70 -7.29 3.17
C ALA A 423 -4.92 -8.81 3.02
N VAL A 424 -4.76 -9.35 1.81
CA VAL A 424 -4.80 -10.81 1.58
C VAL A 424 -3.71 -11.52 2.39
N LEU A 425 -2.48 -11.00 2.38
CA LEU A 425 -1.37 -11.58 3.14
C LEU A 425 -1.59 -11.52 4.65
N LEU A 426 -2.11 -10.41 5.19
CA LEU A 426 -2.44 -10.28 6.61
C LEU A 426 -3.60 -11.21 7.02
N SER A 427 -4.59 -11.42 6.14
CA SER A 427 -5.68 -12.36 6.42
C SER A 427 -5.19 -13.81 6.56
N ALA A 428 -4.13 -14.15 5.83
CA ALA A 428 -3.49 -15.46 5.90
C ALA A 428 -2.47 -15.57 7.05
N ASN A 429 -1.82 -14.48 7.40
CA ASN A 429 -0.75 -14.40 8.40
C ASN A 429 -1.09 -13.35 9.47
N PRO A 430 -2.15 -13.54 10.28
CA PRO A 430 -2.61 -12.53 11.23
C PRO A 430 -1.60 -12.21 12.35
N GLN A 431 -0.57 -13.04 12.52
CA GLN A 431 0.52 -12.82 13.46
C GLN A 431 1.59 -11.83 12.96
N TRP A 432 1.66 -11.59 11.64
CA TRP A 432 2.65 -10.68 11.09
C TRP A 432 2.41 -9.24 11.54
N ASN A 433 3.49 -8.52 11.75
CA ASN A 433 3.48 -7.08 11.81
C ASN A 433 3.67 -6.48 10.39
N ASN A 434 3.56 -5.18 10.28
CA ASN A 434 3.68 -4.47 9.00
C ASN A 434 5.05 -4.61 8.33
N MET A 435 6.14 -4.68 9.11
CA MET A 435 7.50 -4.79 8.57
C MET A 435 7.79 -6.21 8.06
N GLU A 436 7.27 -7.26 8.72
CA GLU A 436 7.33 -8.64 8.23
C GLU A 436 6.57 -8.80 6.91
N LEU A 437 5.41 -8.15 6.79
CA LEU A 437 4.66 -8.12 5.54
C LEU A 437 5.42 -7.39 4.44
N ARG A 438 5.97 -6.19 4.73
CA ARG A 438 6.78 -5.42 3.78
C ARG A 438 7.98 -6.24 3.29
N GLU A 439 8.69 -6.88 4.21
CA GLU A 439 9.82 -7.76 3.87
C GLU A 439 9.36 -8.93 2.98
N ALA A 440 8.25 -9.59 3.30
CA ALA A 440 7.72 -10.69 2.49
C ALA A 440 7.40 -10.24 1.05
N LEU A 441 6.77 -9.08 0.87
CA LEU A 441 6.49 -8.53 -0.47
C LEU A 441 7.78 -8.25 -1.25
N MET A 442 8.77 -7.62 -0.62
CA MET A 442 10.03 -7.26 -1.27
C MET A 442 10.88 -8.49 -1.62
N MET A 443 11.04 -9.41 -0.65
CA MET A 443 11.95 -10.56 -0.79
C MET A 443 11.39 -11.68 -1.66
N THR A 444 10.12 -11.63 -2.03
CA THR A 444 9.50 -12.60 -2.95
C THR A 444 9.08 -11.99 -4.29
N ALA A 445 9.36 -10.72 -4.50
CA ALA A 445 9.13 -10.04 -5.76
C ALA A 445 10.10 -10.52 -6.86
N SER A 446 9.78 -10.21 -8.12
CA SER A 446 10.43 -10.79 -9.29
C SER A 446 11.92 -10.47 -9.45
N GLN A 447 12.42 -9.43 -8.77
CA GLN A 447 13.82 -8.97 -8.81
C GLN A 447 14.43 -8.82 -7.40
N ALA A 448 13.94 -9.61 -6.43
CA ALA A 448 14.38 -9.53 -5.03
C ALA A 448 15.89 -9.62 -4.84
N ASP A 449 16.57 -10.44 -5.65
CA ASP A 449 18.03 -10.63 -5.58
C ASP A 449 18.85 -9.47 -6.17
N MET A 450 18.24 -8.63 -7.03
CA MET A 450 18.89 -7.50 -7.71
C MET A 450 17.95 -6.31 -7.85
N PRO A 451 17.51 -5.70 -6.75
CA PRO A 451 16.61 -4.56 -6.78
C PRO A 451 17.29 -3.33 -7.42
N ASN A 452 16.49 -2.47 -8.03
CA ASN A 452 16.96 -1.24 -8.68
C ASN A 452 15.95 -0.09 -8.54
N ASN A 453 16.34 1.11 -8.97
CA ASN A 453 15.52 2.31 -8.81
C ASN A 453 14.38 2.46 -9.85
N ASP A 454 14.25 1.54 -10.81
CA ASP A 454 13.14 1.53 -11.77
C ASP A 454 11.98 0.67 -11.25
N TYR A 455 12.27 -0.53 -10.77
CA TYR A 455 11.29 -1.55 -10.39
C TYR A 455 11.21 -1.81 -8.89
N GLY A 456 12.16 -1.28 -8.11
CA GLY A 456 12.37 -1.73 -6.73
C GLY A 456 12.83 -3.19 -6.71
N HIS A 457 12.20 -3.98 -5.86
CA HIS A 457 12.38 -5.44 -5.81
C HIS A 457 11.62 -6.17 -6.94
N GLY A 458 10.93 -5.42 -7.80
CA GLY A 458 10.19 -5.95 -8.94
C GLY A 458 8.70 -6.17 -8.71
N LEU A 459 8.08 -6.94 -9.60
CA LEU A 459 6.66 -7.26 -9.54
C LEU A 459 6.34 -8.14 -8.33
N VAL A 460 5.34 -7.75 -7.54
CA VAL A 460 4.90 -8.50 -6.36
C VAL A 460 4.38 -9.89 -6.72
N ASN A 461 4.62 -10.87 -5.84
CA ASN A 461 4.13 -12.23 -5.98
C ASN A 461 3.47 -12.70 -4.68
N ILE A 462 2.15 -12.62 -4.63
CA ILE A 462 1.36 -12.86 -3.41
C ILE A 462 1.43 -14.33 -3.00
N TRP A 463 1.42 -15.23 -3.98
CA TRP A 463 1.55 -16.66 -3.69
C TRP A 463 2.87 -17.00 -2.99
N SER A 464 3.98 -16.44 -3.45
CA SER A 464 5.29 -16.65 -2.81
C SER A 464 5.36 -15.96 -1.45
N ALA A 465 4.80 -14.74 -1.33
CA ALA A 465 4.78 -13.98 -0.09
C ALA A 465 3.98 -14.66 1.02
N LEU A 466 2.88 -15.36 0.69
CA LEU A 466 2.07 -16.12 1.67
C LEU A 466 2.88 -17.10 2.52
N PHE A 467 3.95 -17.64 1.96
CA PHE A 467 4.79 -18.67 2.59
C PHE A 467 6.20 -18.16 2.95
N TYR A 468 6.39 -16.84 2.92
CA TYR A 468 7.66 -16.24 3.31
C TYR A 468 7.90 -16.36 4.81
N ASN A 469 9.16 -16.62 5.19
CA ASN A 469 9.59 -16.61 6.59
C ASN A 469 10.84 -15.74 6.74
N SER A 470 10.74 -14.69 7.56
CA SER A 470 11.82 -13.73 7.86
C SER A 470 13.09 -14.34 8.44
N SER A 471 13.09 -15.61 8.86
CA SER A 471 14.30 -16.31 9.30
C SER A 471 15.23 -16.73 8.15
N GLY A 472 15.00 -16.23 6.92
CA GLY A 472 15.86 -16.50 5.74
C GLY A 472 15.77 -17.90 5.18
N SER A 473 14.87 -18.72 5.69
CA SER A 473 14.50 -20.00 5.13
C SER A 473 13.16 -19.80 4.44
N ILE A 474 13.11 -19.96 3.10
CA ILE A 474 11.83 -20.36 2.52
C ILE A 474 11.42 -21.54 3.37
N ILE A 475 10.33 -21.38 4.17
CA ILE A 475 9.74 -22.56 4.77
C ILE A 475 9.40 -23.40 3.56
N THR A 476 10.14 -24.46 3.35
CA THR A 476 9.63 -25.63 2.66
C THR A 476 8.58 -26.27 3.60
N THR A 477 7.67 -25.44 4.12
CA THR A 477 6.37 -25.92 4.53
C THR A 477 5.84 -26.47 3.22
N LYS A 478 5.67 -27.79 3.20
CA LYS A 478 4.90 -28.45 2.18
C LYS A 478 3.79 -27.46 1.80
N TYR A 479 3.89 -26.83 0.61
CA TYR A 479 2.75 -26.12 0.03
C TYR A 479 1.53 -26.94 0.38
N PRO A 480 0.37 -26.37 0.74
CA PRO A 480 -0.83 -27.17 0.87
C PRO A 480 -0.89 -27.97 -0.42
N GLN A 481 -0.44 -29.21 -0.35
CA GLN A 481 -0.38 -30.05 -1.54
C GLN A 481 -1.82 -30.39 -1.79
N PHE A 482 -2.44 -29.70 -2.74
CA PHE A 482 -3.78 -30.05 -3.22
C PHE A 482 -3.79 -31.46 -3.75
N PHE A 483 -2.60 -32.02 -4.01
CA PHE A 483 -2.37 -33.40 -4.38
C PHE A 483 -0.99 -33.86 -3.92
N SER A 484 -0.85 -35.15 -3.70
CA SER A 484 0.45 -35.83 -3.53
C SER A 484 0.60 -36.92 -4.57
N LEU A 485 1.82 -37.11 -5.05
CA LEU A 485 2.16 -38.29 -5.83
C LEU A 485 2.63 -39.38 -4.84
N ASP A 486 1.72 -40.31 -4.50
CA ASP A 486 1.93 -41.23 -3.39
C ASP A 486 2.87 -42.37 -3.77
N LYS A 487 2.58 -43.07 -4.88
CA LYS A 487 3.36 -44.18 -5.37
C LYS A 487 3.35 -44.27 -6.89
N VAL A 488 4.48 -44.60 -7.44
CA VAL A 488 4.64 -44.92 -8.87
C VAL A 488 5.28 -46.29 -8.93
N TYR A 489 4.52 -47.29 -9.33
CA TYR A 489 4.98 -48.68 -9.29
C TYR A 489 4.38 -49.54 -10.40
N PRO A 490 5.10 -50.60 -10.81
CA PRO A 490 6.50 -50.89 -10.45
C PRO A 490 7.46 -49.84 -11.05
N ASN A 491 8.64 -49.68 -10.45
CA ASN A 491 9.72 -48.87 -11.02
C ASN A 491 11.07 -49.52 -10.65
N PRO A 492 11.82 -50.13 -11.59
CA PRO A 492 11.54 -50.21 -13.03
C PRO A 492 10.24 -50.93 -13.40
N PHE A 493 9.68 -50.59 -14.58
CA PHE A 493 8.40 -51.11 -15.04
C PHE A 493 8.50 -51.78 -16.43
N ASN A 494 7.54 -52.68 -16.73
CA ASN A 494 7.44 -53.41 -18.00
C ASN A 494 6.00 -53.90 -18.24
N PRO A 495 5.32 -53.52 -19.29
CA PRO A 495 5.41 -52.23 -19.98
C PRO A 495 4.54 -51.16 -19.34
N ALA A 496 3.85 -51.49 -18.24
CA ALA A 496 2.88 -50.63 -17.59
C ALA A 496 3.36 -50.18 -16.19
N VAL A 497 3.06 -48.94 -15.85
CA VAL A 497 3.31 -48.34 -14.54
C VAL A 497 2.02 -47.72 -14.00
N THR A 498 1.74 -47.92 -12.72
CA THR A 498 0.63 -47.31 -12.00
C THR A 498 1.12 -46.06 -11.28
N ILE A 499 0.40 -44.95 -11.46
CA ILE A 499 0.62 -43.68 -10.81
C ILE A 499 -0.51 -43.49 -9.81
N SER A 500 -0.20 -43.55 -8.51
CA SER A 500 -1.18 -43.32 -7.43
C SER A 500 -0.97 -41.94 -6.85
N MET A 501 -2.07 -41.20 -6.67
CA MET A 501 -2.05 -39.87 -6.08
C MET A 501 -3.25 -39.66 -5.15
N SER A 502 -3.07 -38.80 -4.16
CA SER A 502 -4.13 -38.32 -3.29
C SER A 502 -4.42 -36.85 -3.61
N VAL A 503 -5.70 -36.52 -3.79
CA VAL A 503 -6.17 -35.13 -4.01
C VAL A 503 -6.88 -34.70 -2.72
N THR A 504 -6.43 -33.59 -2.13
CA THR A 504 -6.96 -33.07 -0.85
C THR A 504 -7.98 -31.94 -1.05
N LYS A 505 -8.04 -31.38 -2.27
CA LYS A 505 -9.01 -30.36 -2.68
C LYS A 505 -9.34 -30.57 -4.15
N LEU A 506 -10.63 -30.37 -4.53
CA LEU A 506 -11.06 -30.38 -5.94
C LEU A 506 -10.10 -29.52 -6.78
N SER A 507 -9.42 -30.11 -7.74
CA SER A 507 -8.36 -29.45 -8.50
C SER A 507 -8.26 -29.99 -9.91
N LEU A 508 -7.95 -29.09 -10.86
CA LEU A 508 -7.54 -29.51 -12.21
C LEU A 508 -6.15 -30.16 -12.10
N ILE A 509 -6.07 -31.46 -12.36
CA ILE A 509 -4.84 -32.22 -12.32
C ILE A 509 -4.37 -32.48 -13.75
N ASN A 510 -3.12 -32.15 -14.02
CA ASN A 510 -2.45 -32.48 -15.27
C ASN A 510 -1.31 -33.44 -14.99
N ILE A 511 -1.35 -34.66 -15.57
CA ILE A 511 -0.28 -35.67 -15.49
C ILE A 511 0.27 -35.87 -16.88
N THR A 512 1.55 -35.59 -17.05
CA THR A 512 2.30 -35.70 -18.32
C THR A 512 3.56 -36.56 -18.17
N ILE A 513 3.91 -37.23 -19.23
CA ILE A 513 5.14 -38.05 -19.33
C ILE A 513 6.09 -37.38 -20.33
N PHE A 514 7.34 -37.22 -19.95
CA PHE A 514 8.41 -36.69 -20.79
C PHE A 514 9.54 -37.69 -20.93
N ASP A 515 10.27 -37.65 -22.06
CA ASP A 515 11.58 -38.28 -22.17
C ASP A 515 12.69 -37.47 -21.50
N ILE A 516 13.91 -37.99 -21.46
CA ILE A 516 15.07 -37.32 -20.85
C ILE A 516 15.47 -36.00 -21.53
N ASN A 517 15.00 -35.77 -22.77
CA ASN A 517 15.26 -34.53 -23.51
C ASN A 517 14.16 -33.48 -23.29
N GLY A 518 13.21 -33.76 -22.38
CA GLY A 518 12.06 -32.85 -22.10
C GLY A 518 10.96 -32.87 -23.15
N ARG A 519 10.99 -33.82 -24.11
CA ARG A 519 9.92 -33.95 -25.11
C ARG A 519 8.72 -34.64 -24.48
N LEU A 520 7.55 -34.05 -24.63
CA LEU A 520 6.28 -34.63 -24.20
C LEU A 520 6.01 -35.96 -24.95
N ILE A 521 5.80 -37.03 -24.22
CA ILE A 521 5.44 -38.34 -24.72
C ILE A 521 3.94 -38.54 -24.75
N THR A 522 3.26 -38.22 -23.64
CA THR A 522 1.79 -38.35 -23.54
C THR A 522 1.27 -37.57 -22.34
N THR A 523 -0.01 -37.22 -22.40
CA THR A 523 -0.79 -36.70 -21.24
C THR A 523 -1.64 -37.86 -20.72
N ILE A 524 -1.53 -38.18 -19.44
CA ILE A 524 -2.25 -39.25 -18.76
C ILE A 524 -3.58 -38.75 -18.17
N CYS A 525 -3.58 -37.54 -17.64
CA CYS A 525 -4.73 -36.88 -17.06
C CYS A 525 -4.66 -35.39 -17.34
N ASN A 526 -5.81 -34.78 -17.62
CA ASN A 526 -5.98 -33.32 -17.66
C ASN A 526 -7.44 -33.01 -17.33
N GLU A 527 -7.85 -33.32 -16.11
CA GLU A 527 -9.25 -33.27 -15.66
C GLU A 527 -9.32 -32.74 -14.22
N VAL A 528 -10.50 -32.19 -13.87
CA VAL A 528 -10.78 -31.81 -12.48
C VAL A 528 -11.08 -33.09 -11.68
N LEU A 529 -10.27 -33.35 -10.66
CA LEU A 529 -10.41 -34.50 -9.78
C LEU A 529 -10.99 -34.09 -8.43
N ASP A 530 -11.94 -34.92 -7.95
CA ASP A 530 -12.51 -34.80 -6.61
C ASP A 530 -11.48 -35.13 -5.52
N VAL A 531 -11.79 -34.74 -4.29
CA VAL A 531 -11.04 -35.13 -3.09
C VAL A 531 -11.06 -36.65 -2.95
N GLY A 532 -9.89 -37.27 -2.84
CA GLY A 532 -9.77 -38.71 -2.72
C GLY A 532 -8.49 -39.26 -3.33
N ASN A 533 -8.42 -40.59 -3.39
CA ASN A 533 -7.29 -41.32 -3.97
C ASN A 533 -7.61 -41.70 -5.41
N HIS A 534 -6.71 -41.36 -6.33
CA HIS A 534 -6.82 -41.63 -7.75
C HIS A 534 -5.66 -42.49 -8.25
N GLN A 535 -5.93 -43.32 -9.25
CA GLN A 535 -4.92 -44.16 -9.89
C GLN A 535 -5.00 -44.07 -11.40
N PHE A 536 -3.86 -43.87 -12.02
CA PHE A 536 -3.69 -43.81 -13.48
C PHE A 536 -2.68 -44.85 -13.91
N ILE A 537 -2.87 -45.38 -15.11
CA ILE A 537 -1.96 -46.41 -15.66
C ILE A 537 -1.36 -45.88 -16.98
N TRP A 538 -0.05 -45.83 -17.04
CA TRP A 538 0.64 -45.61 -18.31
C TRP A 538 1.18 -46.91 -18.88
N ASN A 539 0.77 -47.24 -20.12
CA ASN A 539 1.29 -48.38 -20.87
C ASN A 539 2.25 -47.87 -21.94
N ALA A 540 3.52 -48.19 -21.77
CA ALA A 540 4.63 -47.75 -22.61
C ALA A 540 5.07 -48.81 -23.67
N ASN A 541 4.15 -49.67 -24.11
CA ASN A 541 4.45 -50.75 -25.05
C ASN A 541 5.19 -50.30 -26.33
N VAL A 542 4.87 -49.11 -26.82
CA VAL A 542 5.48 -48.55 -28.07
C VAL A 542 6.69 -47.67 -27.81
N GLN A 543 7.05 -47.43 -26.55
CA GLN A 543 8.17 -46.59 -26.19
C GLN A 543 9.48 -47.39 -26.06
N PRO A 544 10.63 -46.80 -26.39
CA PRO A 544 11.94 -47.47 -26.21
C PRO A 544 12.27 -47.62 -24.72
N ASN A 545 13.15 -48.61 -24.40
CA ASN A 545 13.72 -48.72 -23.07
C ASN A 545 14.43 -47.42 -22.68
N GLY A 546 14.30 -47.01 -21.45
CA GLY A 546 14.94 -45.78 -21.02
C GLY A 546 14.29 -45.12 -19.79
N ILE A 547 14.77 -43.92 -19.48
CA ILE A 547 14.28 -43.09 -18.39
C ILE A 547 13.21 -42.16 -18.92
N TYR A 548 12.12 -42.04 -18.14
CA TYR A 548 11.02 -41.13 -18.36
C TYR A 548 10.77 -40.33 -17.11
N ILE A 549 10.16 -39.16 -17.25
CA ILE A 549 9.81 -38.25 -16.16
C ILE A 549 8.28 -38.07 -16.16
N ILE A 550 7.66 -38.51 -15.09
CA ILE A 550 6.27 -38.15 -14.79
C ILE A 550 6.30 -36.75 -14.22
N ARG A 551 5.45 -35.86 -14.74
CA ARG A 551 5.16 -34.55 -14.15
C ARG A 551 3.68 -34.47 -13.86
N SER A 552 3.32 -34.35 -12.57
CA SER A 552 1.96 -34.10 -12.11
C SER A 552 1.86 -32.66 -11.67
N ALA A 553 0.87 -31.91 -12.16
CA ALA A 553 0.70 -30.51 -11.86
C ALA A 553 -0.75 -30.18 -11.51
N ALA A 554 -0.94 -29.26 -10.54
CA ALA A 554 -2.21 -28.62 -10.23
C ALA A 554 -1.91 -27.14 -9.99
N GLY A 555 -2.46 -26.26 -10.83
CA GLY A 555 -2.08 -24.85 -10.83
C GLY A 555 -0.57 -24.68 -11.04
N GLN A 556 0.08 -23.95 -10.15
CA GLN A 556 1.55 -23.77 -10.18
C GLN A 556 2.35 -24.86 -9.42
N THR A 557 1.68 -25.72 -8.68
CA THR A 557 2.35 -26.84 -7.99
C THR A 557 2.62 -27.96 -8.97
N ALA A 558 3.88 -28.36 -9.11
CA ALA A 558 4.26 -29.51 -9.92
C ALA A 558 5.17 -30.45 -9.12
N LEU A 559 4.86 -31.76 -9.21
CA LEU A 559 5.68 -32.84 -8.69
C LEU A 559 6.23 -33.61 -9.87
N SER A 560 7.49 -34.05 -9.79
CA SER A 560 8.11 -34.85 -10.82
C SER A 560 8.74 -36.09 -10.23
N GLN A 561 8.60 -37.22 -10.93
CA GLN A 561 9.22 -38.46 -10.54
C GLN A 561 9.88 -39.18 -11.74
N LYS A 562 11.09 -39.63 -11.54
CA LYS A 562 11.82 -40.45 -12.52
C LYS A 562 11.32 -41.90 -12.48
N ILE A 563 11.05 -42.46 -13.66
CA ILE A 563 10.70 -43.88 -13.85
C ILE A 563 11.59 -44.50 -14.92
N THR A 564 11.76 -45.82 -14.86
CA THR A 564 12.63 -46.54 -15.80
C THR A 564 11.86 -47.67 -16.46
N LEU A 565 11.74 -47.62 -17.79
CA LEU A 565 11.16 -48.68 -18.60
C LEU A 565 12.24 -49.68 -18.97
N ILE A 566 12.02 -50.97 -18.67
CA ILE A 566 12.89 -52.10 -19.02
C ILE A 566 11.99 -53.19 -19.62
N LYS A 567 12.09 -53.39 -20.92
CA LYS A 567 11.39 -54.49 -21.62
C LYS A 567 12.19 -55.74 -21.64
#